data_bfd68355a919abc79ad59ec829cc6b71
#
_entry.id   bfd68355a919abc79ad59ec829cc6b71
#
_cell.length_a   1.000
_cell.length_b   1.000
_cell.length_c   1.000
_cell.angle_alpha   90.00
_cell.angle_beta   90.00
_cell.angle_gamma   90.00
#
_symmetry.space_group_name_H-M   'P 1'
#
loop_
_entity.id
_entity.type
_entity.pdbx_description
1 polymer ?
#
loop_
_entity_poly.entity_id
_entity_poly.type
_entity_poly.pdbx_seq_one_letter_code
_entity_poly.pdbx_strand_id
1 'polypeptide(L)'
;MFAYVSDTNAWLDLLGLAEEFEIGTYGGLNGKGHAGDGLDAHELLQSAWLKNNHNIKRGSGISNENPAIALPRSPIHTRIGELQQRYGLKEDKLVKQTALENININTALTRRGIMETLMERDGMSRKQAKKKATDLAMKLREDAINFAKKQGYIREKTSYG
;
A
#
# COMPACT_ATOMS: atom_id res chain seq x y z
N MET A 1 14.75 4.17 -35.21
CA MET A 1 13.83 3.24 -34.63
C MET A 1 13.74 3.36 -33.14
N PHE A 2 12.60 3.47 -32.59
CA PHE A 2 12.39 4.02 -31.25
C PHE A 2 11.52 3.14 -30.39
N ALA A 3 11.80 1.84 -30.36
CA ALA A 3 11.09 0.86 -29.54
C ALA A 3 11.11 1.18 -28.03
N TYR A 4 12.07 1.95 -27.59
CA TYR A 4 12.19 2.39 -26.20
C TYR A 4 11.02 3.27 -25.74
N VAL A 5 10.26 3.85 -26.65
CA VAL A 5 9.15 4.76 -26.31
C VAL A 5 8.02 4.02 -25.56
N SER A 6 7.92 2.72 -25.73
CA SER A 6 6.93 1.90 -25.04
C SER A 6 7.33 1.54 -23.61
N ASP A 7 8.59 1.76 -23.23
CA ASP A 7 9.09 1.40 -21.89
C ASP A 7 9.28 2.63 -21.01
N THR A 8 8.16 3.23 -20.59
CA THR A 8 8.13 4.34 -19.64
C THR A 8 8.74 3.95 -18.29
N ASN A 9 8.68 2.66 -17.93
CA ASN A 9 9.17 2.14 -16.68
C ASN A 9 10.69 2.26 -16.57
N ALA A 10 11.43 1.95 -17.65
CA ALA A 10 12.88 2.08 -17.67
C ALA A 10 13.34 3.54 -17.45
N TRP A 11 12.59 4.49 -17.93
CA TRP A 11 12.87 5.92 -17.74
C TRP A 11 12.70 6.34 -16.26
N LEU A 12 11.63 5.91 -15.63
CA LEU A 12 11.34 6.23 -14.23
C LEU A 12 12.36 5.56 -13.30
N ASP A 13 12.78 4.33 -13.59
CA ASP A 13 13.83 3.63 -12.86
C ASP A 13 15.17 4.35 -12.93
N LEU A 14 15.54 4.87 -14.11
CA LEU A 14 16.76 5.67 -14.31
C LEU A 14 16.77 6.95 -13.48
N LEU A 15 15.61 7.57 -13.29
CA LEU A 15 15.45 8.78 -12.50
C LEU A 15 15.25 8.47 -11.00
N GLY A 16 15.09 7.20 -10.61
CA GLY A 16 14.82 6.80 -9.25
C GLY A 16 13.43 7.23 -8.74
N LEU A 17 12.49 7.48 -9.65
CA LEU A 17 11.12 7.87 -9.34
C LEU A 17 10.23 6.64 -9.24
N ALA A 18 9.28 6.64 -8.29
CA ALA A 18 8.25 5.62 -8.24
C ALA A 18 7.25 5.78 -9.39
N GLU A 19 6.74 4.65 -9.89
CA GLU A 19 5.61 4.63 -10.81
C GLU A 19 4.30 4.49 -10.05
N GLU A 20 3.24 5.01 -10.67
CA GLU A 20 1.89 4.76 -10.18
C GLU A 20 1.64 3.26 -10.09
N PHE A 21 1.16 2.81 -8.93
CA PHE A 21 0.91 1.41 -8.57
C PHE A 21 2.15 0.53 -8.40
N GLU A 22 3.34 1.10 -8.38
CA GLU A 22 4.54 0.34 -8.02
C GLU A 22 4.44 -0.16 -6.58
N ILE A 23 4.72 -1.45 -6.39
CA ILE A 23 4.77 -2.08 -5.07
C ILE A 23 6.23 -2.22 -4.66
N GLY A 24 6.55 -1.76 -3.48
CA GLY A 24 7.87 -1.80 -2.89
C GLY A 24 7.81 -1.69 -1.37
N THR A 25 8.83 -1.10 -0.79
CA THR A 25 8.84 -0.76 0.64
C THR A 25 8.51 0.71 0.84
N TYR A 26 8.01 1.05 2.02
CA TYR A 26 7.74 2.44 2.38
C TYR A 26 8.97 3.33 2.19
N GLY A 27 10.13 2.91 2.70
CA GLY A 27 11.38 3.66 2.56
C GLY A 27 11.86 3.75 1.12
N GLY A 28 11.70 2.68 0.34
CA GLY A 28 12.08 2.65 -1.07
C GLY A 28 11.22 3.58 -1.92
N LEU A 29 9.90 3.59 -1.71
CA LEU A 29 8.97 4.43 -2.46
C LEU A 29 9.01 5.90 -2.04
N ASN A 30 9.27 6.19 -0.77
CA ASN A 30 9.45 7.56 -0.26
C ASN A 30 10.88 8.06 -0.30
N GLY A 31 11.80 7.24 -0.75
CA GLY A 31 13.20 7.58 -0.79
C GLY A 31 13.54 8.64 -1.82
N LYS A 32 14.78 8.67 -2.20
CA LYS A 32 15.39 9.67 -3.07
C LYS A 32 14.57 9.94 -4.34
N GLY A 33 14.23 11.18 -4.55
CA GLY A 33 13.61 11.64 -5.80
C GLY A 33 12.09 11.59 -5.85
N HIS A 34 11.43 11.09 -4.81
CA HIS A 34 9.96 10.99 -4.79
C HIS A 34 9.26 12.27 -4.28
N ALA A 35 10.01 13.21 -3.75
CA ALA A 35 9.46 14.49 -3.33
C ALA A 35 8.91 15.26 -4.53
N GLY A 36 7.60 15.50 -4.53
CA GLY A 36 6.94 16.29 -5.57
C GLY A 36 6.45 15.52 -6.81
N ASP A 37 6.54 14.20 -6.83
CA ASP A 37 5.99 13.37 -7.93
C ASP A 37 4.46 13.19 -7.87
N GLY A 38 3.82 13.66 -6.79
CA GLY A 38 2.39 13.55 -6.59
C GLY A 38 1.92 12.16 -6.13
N LEU A 39 2.86 11.26 -5.86
CA LEU A 39 2.58 9.91 -5.36
C LEU A 39 2.86 9.83 -3.85
N ASP A 40 2.06 9.07 -3.15
CA ASP A 40 2.25 8.72 -1.75
C ASP A 40 2.46 7.21 -1.59
N ALA A 41 3.37 6.82 -0.72
CA ALA A 41 3.54 5.42 -0.34
C ALA A 41 2.41 5.02 0.62
N HIS A 42 1.55 4.11 0.19
CA HIS A 42 0.41 3.63 0.94
C HIS A 42 0.65 2.21 1.46
N GLU A 43 0.53 2.02 2.76
CA GLU A 43 0.78 0.78 3.47
C GLU A 43 -0.54 0.12 3.90
N LEU A 44 -0.63 -1.22 3.80
CA LEU A 44 -1.79 -1.96 4.32
C LEU A 44 -1.71 -2.11 5.84
N LEU A 45 -0.54 -2.47 6.36
CA LEU A 45 -0.29 -2.41 7.79
C LEU A 45 0.04 -0.96 8.15
N GLN A 46 -0.93 -0.25 8.71
CA GLN A 46 -0.81 1.18 8.93
C GLN A 46 0.36 1.55 9.85
N SER A 47 1.07 2.63 9.51
CA SER A 47 2.12 3.17 10.38
C SER A 47 1.58 3.55 11.77
N ALA A 48 0.32 3.98 11.86
CA ALA A 48 -0.35 4.23 13.13
C ALA A 48 -0.54 2.94 13.94
N TRP A 49 -0.82 1.80 13.30
CA TRP A 49 -0.88 0.50 13.97
C TRP A 49 0.50 0.10 14.53
N LEU A 50 1.56 0.25 13.73
CA LEU A 50 2.93 -0.02 14.17
C LEU A 50 3.33 0.86 15.37
N LYS A 51 3.00 2.14 15.32
CA LYS A 51 3.29 3.09 16.39
C LYS A 51 2.54 2.72 17.67
N ASN A 52 1.24 2.47 17.58
CA ASN A 52 0.40 2.28 18.75
C ASN A 52 0.55 0.89 19.40
N ASN A 53 0.86 -0.13 18.62
CA ASN A 53 1.02 -1.49 19.13
C ASN A 53 2.46 -1.87 19.44
N HIS A 54 3.44 -1.30 18.76
CA HIS A 54 4.85 -1.70 18.87
C HIS A 54 5.82 -0.52 19.05
N ASN A 55 5.30 0.71 19.21
CA ASN A 55 6.12 1.92 19.36
C ASN A 55 7.13 2.12 18.22
N ILE A 56 6.78 1.68 17.02
CA ILE A 56 7.60 1.86 15.81
C ILE A 56 7.31 3.23 15.21
N LYS A 57 8.30 4.09 15.17
CA LYS A 57 8.17 5.43 14.57
C LYS A 57 8.22 5.35 13.05
N ARG A 58 7.40 6.17 12.40
CA ARG A 58 7.45 6.34 10.94
C ARG A 58 8.84 6.83 10.54
N GLY A 59 9.39 6.24 9.47
CA GLY A 59 10.74 6.55 9.00
C GLY A 59 11.87 5.82 9.75
N SER A 60 11.54 4.99 10.75
CA SER A 60 12.52 4.09 11.38
C SER A 60 12.86 2.91 10.47
N GLY A 61 13.94 2.17 10.78
CA GLY A 61 14.38 1.03 9.99
C GLY A 61 13.26 0.03 9.68
N ILE A 62 12.52 -0.40 10.71
CA ILE A 62 11.41 -1.36 10.55
C ILE A 62 10.26 -0.75 9.74
N SER A 63 9.88 0.49 10.02
CA SER A 63 8.83 1.19 9.29
C SER A 63 9.17 1.35 7.80
N ASN A 64 10.44 1.58 7.48
CA ASN A 64 10.90 1.71 6.10
C ASN A 64 10.85 0.41 5.31
N GLU A 65 10.86 -0.76 5.98
CA GLU A 65 10.73 -2.07 5.35
C GLU A 65 9.27 -2.49 5.12
N ASN A 66 8.30 -1.76 5.67
CA ASN A 66 6.89 -2.07 5.53
C ASN A 66 6.48 -1.98 4.05
N PRO A 67 5.84 -3.03 3.49
CA PRO A 67 5.38 -3.01 2.11
C PRO A 67 4.36 -1.90 1.85
N ALA A 68 4.51 -1.27 0.70
CA ALA A 68 3.69 -0.15 0.29
C ALA A 68 3.46 -0.16 -1.22
N ILE A 69 2.45 0.57 -1.65
CA ILE A 69 2.15 0.83 -3.06
C ILE A 69 2.16 2.34 -3.31
N ALA A 70 2.75 2.75 -4.42
CA ALA A 70 2.74 4.15 -4.83
C ALA A 70 1.38 4.51 -5.42
N LEU A 71 0.65 5.39 -4.74
CA LEU A 71 -0.68 5.85 -5.16
C LEU A 71 -0.67 7.35 -5.39
N PRO A 72 -1.35 7.85 -6.44
CA PRO A 72 -1.63 9.28 -6.54
C PRO A 72 -2.23 9.82 -5.25
N ARG A 73 -1.67 10.93 -4.76
CA ARG A 73 -2.17 11.58 -3.55
C ARG A 73 -3.65 11.92 -3.71
N SER A 74 -4.00 12.45 -4.85
CA SER A 74 -5.38 12.69 -5.24
C SER A 74 -5.63 12.05 -6.62
N PRO A 75 -6.73 11.34 -6.84
CA PRO A 75 -7.83 11.13 -5.89
C PRO A 75 -7.70 9.87 -5.02
N ILE A 76 -6.80 8.94 -5.35
CA ILE A 76 -6.82 7.57 -4.78
C ILE A 76 -6.49 7.56 -3.30
N HIS A 77 -5.33 8.08 -2.92
CA HIS A 77 -4.88 8.03 -1.52
C HIS A 77 -5.80 8.82 -0.60
N THR A 78 -6.30 9.98 -1.07
CA THR A 78 -7.29 10.77 -0.34
C THR A 78 -8.58 9.97 -0.13
N ARG A 79 -9.10 9.30 -1.16
CA ARG A 79 -10.31 8.48 -1.08
C ARG A 79 -10.15 7.31 -0.11
N ILE A 80 -9.01 6.63 -0.15
CA ILE A 80 -8.73 5.56 0.81
C ILE A 80 -8.69 6.11 2.24
N GLY A 81 -8.07 7.25 2.46
CA GLY A 81 -8.05 7.92 3.75
C GLY A 81 -9.45 8.26 4.28
N GLU A 82 -10.34 8.74 3.42
CA GLU A 82 -11.75 8.99 3.76
C GLU A 82 -12.48 7.70 4.14
N LEU A 83 -12.24 6.61 3.41
CA LEU A 83 -12.80 5.30 3.73
C LEU A 83 -12.26 4.77 5.06
N GLN A 84 -10.97 4.88 5.32
CA GLN A 84 -10.38 4.52 6.60
C GLN A 84 -11.01 5.31 7.75
N GLN A 85 -11.19 6.60 7.58
CA GLN A 85 -11.85 7.45 8.57
C GLN A 85 -13.31 7.02 8.82
N ARG A 86 -14.04 6.72 7.76
CA ARG A 86 -15.44 6.28 7.83
C ARG A 86 -15.59 4.95 8.57
N TYR A 87 -14.63 4.04 8.39
CA TYR A 87 -14.59 2.76 9.10
C TYR A 87 -13.92 2.84 10.47
N GLY A 88 -13.56 4.04 10.93
CA GLY A 88 -13.01 4.26 12.26
C GLY A 88 -11.60 3.70 12.45
N LEU A 89 -10.81 3.59 11.40
CA LEU A 89 -9.41 3.14 11.47
C LEU A 89 -8.49 4.28 11.92
N LYS A 90 -8.86 4.92 13.02
CA LYS A 90 -8.05 5.96 13.68
C LYS A 90 -7.56 5.47 15.04
N GLU A 91 -6.52 6.12 15.48
CA GLU A 91 -5.62 5.85 16.61
C GLU A 91 -6.13 4.92 17.73
N ASP A 92 -7.22 5.23 18.38
CA ASP A 92 -7.70 4.46 19.56
C ASP A 92 -8.25 3.08 19.22
N LYS A 93 -8.74 2.90 18.00
CA LYS A 93 -9.31 1.62 17.55
C LYS A 93 -8.26 0.67 17.02
N LEU A 94 -7.14 1.19 16.55
CA LEU A 94 -6.05 0.38 15.99
C LEU A 94 -5.36 -0.47 17.05
N VAL A 95 -5.34 -0.04 18.31
CA VAL A 95 -4.76 -0.79 19.44
C VAL A 95 -5.48 -2.13 19.68
N LYS A 96 -6.77 -2.21 19.32
CA LYS A 96 -7.57 -3.42 19.48
C LYS A 96 -7.53 -4.36 18.29
N GLN A 97 -6.93 -3.95 17.19
CA GLN A 97 -6.83 -4.79 16.00
C GLN A 97 -5.56 -5.63 16.03
N THR A 98 -5.67 -6.87 15.55
CA THR A 98 -4.49 -7.66 15.18
C THR A 98 -3.88 -7.10 13.89
N ALA A 99 -2.61 -7.42 13.64
CA ALA A 99 -1.95 -7.05 12.38
C ALA A 99 -2.74 -7.56 11.17
N LEU A 100 -3.22 -8.81 11.23
CA LEU A 100 -3.97 -9.42 10.15
C LEU A 100 -5.30 -8.72 9.90
N GLU A 101 -6.03 -8.35 10.95
CA GLU A 101 -7.28 -7.58 10.84
C GLU A 101 -7.03 -6.23 10.18
N ASN A 102 -5.98 -5.50 10.59
CA ASN A 102 -5.62 -4.22 10.00
C ASN A 102 -5.25 -4.37 8.52
N ILE A 103 -4.42 -5.36 8.16
CA ILE A 103 -4.06 -5.66 6.78
C ILE A 103 -5.30 -5.99 5.95
N ASN A 104 -6.19 -6.85 6.44
CA ASN A 104 -7.37 -7.29 5.70
C ASN A 104 -8.36 -6.15 5.41
N ILE A 105 -8.62 -5.32 6.39
CA ILE A 105 -9.50 -4.16 6.21
C ILE A 105 -8.90 -3.20 5.18
N ASN A 106 -7.63 -2.85 5.34
CA ASN A 106 -6.96 -1.94 4.42
C ASN A 106 -6.80 -2.52 3.01
N THR A 107 -6.67 -3.84 2.86
CA THR A 107 -6.71 -4.51 1.56
C THR A 107 -8.03 -4.24 0.83
N ALA A 108 -9.16 -4.41 1.52
CA ALA A 108 -10.48 -4.16 0.96
C ALA A 108 -10.68 -2.69 0.57
N LEU A 109 -10.28 -1.76 1.45
CA LEU A 109 -10.40 -0.32 1.20
C LEU A 109 -9.50 0.15 0.05
N THR A 110 -8.28 -0.36 -0.01
CA THR A 110 -7.31 -0.04 -1.06
C THR A 110 -7.81 -0.55 -2.42
N ARG A 111 -8.27 -1.79 -2.48
CA ARG A 111 -8.89 -2.34 -3.69
C ARG A 111 -10.05 -1.48 -4.18
N ARG A 112 -10.94 -1.09 -3.29
CA ARG A 112 -12.09 -0.23 -3.62
C ARG A 112 -11.64 1.12 -4.15
N GLY A 113 -10.72 1.78 -3.47
CA GLY A 113 -10.22 3.09 -3.88
C GLY A 113 -9.55 3.07 -5.26
N ILE A 114 -8.72 2.06 -5.52
CA ILE A 114 -8.08 1.88 -6.83
C ILE A 114 -9.13 1.60 -7.91
N MET A 115 -10.06 0.66 -7.67
CA MET A 115 -11.09 0.29 -8.64
C MET A 115 -11.96 1.49 -9.04
N GLU A 116 -12.46 2.24 -8.07
CA GLU A 116 -13.30 3.42 -8.33
C GLU A 116 -12.54 4.48 -9.13
N THR A 117 -11.27 4.70 -8.82
CA THR A 117 -10.45 5.68 -9.55
C THR A 117 -10.16 5.24 -10.97
N LEU A 118 -9.82 3.98 -11.20
CA LEU A 118 -9.61 3.45 -12.56
C LEU A 118 -10.86 3.57 -13.43
N MET A 119 -12.04 3.39 -12.84
CA MET A 119 -13.30 3.59 -13.57
C MET A 119 -13.56 5.07 -13.87
N GLU A 120 -13.40 5.93 -12.88
CA GLU A 120 -13.75 7.36 -13.01
C GLU A 120 -12.70 8.15 -13.79
N ARG A 121 -11.42 7.95 -13.47
CA ARG A 121 -10.32 8.69 -14.09
C ARG A 121 -9.95 8.14 -15.46
N ASP A 122 -9.82 6.82 -15.57
CA ASP A 122 -9.25 6.15 -16.75
C ASP A 122 -10.32 5.55 -17.65
N GLY A 123 -11.59 5.63 -17.27
CA GLY A 123 -12.70 5.10 -18.06
C GLY A 123 -12.69 3.59 -18.23
N MET A 124 -12.00 2.87 -17.34
CA MET A 124 -11.98 1.41 -17.39
C MET A 124 -13.36 0.81 -17.15
N SER A 125 -13.64 -0.29 -17.81
CA SER A 125 -14.82 -1.09 -17.47
C SER A 125 -14.71 -1.59 -16.02
N ARG A 126 -15.85 -1.81 -15.38
CA ARG A 126 -15.89 -2.36 -14.01
C ARG A 126 -15.12 -3.67 -13.89
N LYS A 127 -15.24 -4.53 -14.89
CA LYS A 127 -14.53 -5.82 -14.91
C LYS A 127 -13.02 -5.64 -14.96
N GLN A 128 -12.51 -4.77 -15.82
CA GLN A 128 -11.08 -4.49 -15.95
C GLN A 128 -10.54 -3.80 -14.71
N ALA A 129 -11.23 -2.78 -14.20
CA ALA A 129 -10.84 -2.04 -13.01
C ALA A 129 -10.80 -2.95 -11.77
N LYS A 130 -11.81 -3.80 -11.60
CA LYS A 130 -11.87 -4.78 -10.51
C LYS A 130 -10.71 -5.76 -10.58
N LYS A 131 -10.40 -6.30 -11.75
CA LYS A 131 -9.28 -7.24 -11.93
C LYS A 131 -7.96 -6.57 -11.56
N LYS A 132 -7.66 -5.41 -12.12
CA LYS A 132 -6.41 -4.68 -11.86
C LYS A 132 -6.29 -4.32 -10.37
N ALA A 133 -7.34 -3.76 -9.77
CA ALA A 133 -7.33 -3.39 -8.36
C ALA A 133 -7.17 -4.61 -7.44
N THR A 134 -7.79 -5.73 -7.77
CA THR A 134 -7.68 -6.97 -6.99
C THR A 134 -6.26 -7.53 -7.08
N ASP A 135 -5.67 -7.61 -8.27
CA ASP A 135 -4.32 -8.14 -8.46
C ASP A 135 -3.29 -7.30 -7.67
N LEU A 136 -3.38 -5.98 -7.71
CA LEU A 136 -2.52 -5.07 -6.95
C LEU A 136 -2.71 -5.22 -5.44
N ALA A 137 -3.96 -5.19 -4.98
CA ALA A 137 -4.26 -5.28 -3.55
C ALA A 137 -3.84 -6.63 -2.96
N MET A 138 -4.03 -7.73 -3.69
CA MET A 138 -3.64 -9.07 -3.23
C MET A 138 -2.14 -9.27 -3.22
N LYS A 139 -1.40 -8.71 -4.18
CA LYS A 139 0.07 -8.72 -4.17
C LYS A 139 0.62 -7.95 -2.96
N LEU A 140 0.11 -6.76 -2.73
CA LEU A 140 0.51 -5.95 -1.58
C LEU A 140 0.15 -6.65 -0.25
N ARG A 141 -1.02 -7.30 -0.19
CA ARG A 141 -1.46 -8.05 0.98
C ARG A 141 -0.50 -9.20 1.30
N GLU A 142 -0.09 -9.97 0.30
CA GLU A 142 0.89 -11.04 0.46
C GLU A 142 2.20 -10.51 1.06
N ASP A 143 2.72 -9.43 0.50
CA ASP A 143 3.95 -8.80 0.98
C ASP A 143 3.78 -8.28 2.42
N ALA A 144 2.64 -7.65 2.74
CA ALA A 144 2.36 -7.15 4.08
C ALA A 144 2.25 -8.28 5.12
N ILE A 145 1.62 -9.39 4.78
CA ILE A 145 1.53 -10.57 5.65
C ILE A 145 2.92 -11.16 5.89
N ASN A 146 3.73 -11.30 4.85
CA ASN A 146 5.09 -11.80 4.98
C ASN A 146 5.95 -10.90 5.86
N PHE A 147 5.84 -9.59 5.71
CA PHE A 147 6.47 -8.61 6.59
C PHE A 147 6.02 -8.78 8.04
N ALA A 148 4.71 -8.85 8.28
CA ALA A 148 4.16 -9.00 9.62
C ALA A 148 4.57 -10.31 10.29
N LYS A 149 4.66 -11.41 9.55
CA LYS A 149 5.19 -12.69 10.03
C LYS A 149 6.66 -12.57 10.40
N LYS A 150 7.48 -11.97 9.53
CA LYS A 150 8.91 -11.74 9.78
C LYS A 150 9.15 -10.93 11.05
N GLN A 151 8.31 -9.93 11.32
CA GLN A 151 8.39 -9.11 12.52
C GLN A 151 7.77 -9.76 13.77
N GLY A 152 7.14 -10.93 13.64
CA GLY A 152 6.47 -11.61 14.75
C GLY A 152 5.10 -11.04 15.12
N TYR A 153 4.50 -10.21 14.26
CA TYR A 153 3.18 -9.62 14.49
C TYR A 153 2.04 -10.58 14.15
N ILE A 154 2.30 -11.55 13.30
CA ILE A 154 1.40 -12.66 12.98
C ILE A 154 2.09 -13.94 13.40
N ARG A 155 1.49 -14.68 14.33
CA ARG A 155 1.99 -16.00 14.73
C ARG A 155 1.52 -17.04 13.73
N GLU A 156 2.43 -17.85 13.25
CA GLU A 156 2.05 -19.08 12.55
C GLU A 156 1.38 -20.02 13.56
N LYS A 157 0.26 -20.62 13.16
CA LYS A 157 -0.29 -21.72 13.93
C LYS A 157 0.72 -22.86 13.85
N THR A 158 1.44 -23.09 14.93
CA THR A 158 2.15 -24.35 15.08
C THR A 158 1.12 -25.45 15.06
N SER A 159 1.08 -26.21 14.02
CA SER A 159 0.32 -27.44 13.98
C SER A 159 1.01 -28.41 14.96
N TYR A 160 0.47 -28.48 16.17
CA TYR A 160 0.77 -29.63 17.01
C TYR A 160 0.06 -30.81 16.35
N GLY A 161 0.85 -31.56 15.59
CA GLY A 161 0.40 -32.85 15.08
C GLY A 161 0.26 -33.87 16.18
#